data_93da2af9e64ec21c5958a60e2a26e508
#
_entry.id   93da2af9e64ec21c5958a60e2a26e508
#
_cell.length_a   1.000
_cell.length_b   1.000
_cell.length_c   1.000
_cell.angle_alpha   90.00
_cell.angle_beta   90.00
_cell.angle_gamma   90.00
#
_symmetry.space_group_name_H-M   'P 1'
#
loop_
_entity.id
_entity.type
_entity.pdbx_description
1 polymer ?
#
loop_
_entity_poly.entity_id
_entity_poly.type
_entity_poly.pdbx_seq_one_letter_code
_entity_poly.pdbx_strand_id
1 'polypeptide(L)'
;FRDTLRSKGLSQLEYRKEIEEEIIYSHMLSTRRRLKVDISPEKVELYYKKNINKFKTEEKIQLGEIAFSQIAGEPETVLLQQAHKVIKDIKDGKNFKDAALKNGQSPFREKSGDWGVMVSEREIRSHEIRKQAFSLKKGEISKPFIVNILERKPDGSVGNSGKIAVYILKALDRTLAGHKPLDEVRTQIERELASEIEAKSHRQWLNRLKRDAYVRVTLPK
;
A
#
# COMPACT_ATOMS: atom_id res chain seq x y z
N PHE A 1 -6.95 -38.51 28.04
CA PHE A 1 -5.90 -37.80 28.78
C PHE A 1 -4.61 -38.63 28.91
N ARG A 2 -4.66 -39.85 29.49
CA ARG A 2 -3.48 -40.73 29.63
C ARG A 2 -2.85 -41.08 28.27
N ASP A 3 -3.67 -41.40 27.30
CA ASP A 3 -3.22 -41.76 25.96
C ASP A 3 -2.60 -40.57 25.22
N THR A 4 -3.14 -39.37 25.44
CA THR A 4 -2.57 -38.11 24.90
C THR A 4 -1.21 -37.76 25.53
N LEU A 5 -1.00 -38.05 26.80
CA LEU A 5 0.29 -37.88 27.46
C LEU A 5 1.31 -38.89 26.94
N ARG A 6 0.89 -40.16 26.77
CA ARG A 6 1.75 -41.21 26.18
C ARG A 6 2.19 -40.88 24.76
N SER A 7 1.27 -40.36 23.93
CA SER A 7 1.61 -39.96 22.56
C SER A 7 2.58 -38.78 22.51
N LYS A 8 2.67 -37.95 23.56
CA LYS A 8 3.62 -36.87 23.73
C LYS A 8 4.91 -37.29 24.46
N GLY A 9 5.01 -38.56 24.90
CA GLY A 9 6.16 -39.06 25.64
C GLY A 9 6.31 -38.45 27.04
N LEU A 10 5.23 -37.92 27.60
CA LEU A 10 5.20 -37.27 28.92
C LEU A 10 4.55 -38.18 29.98
N SER A 11 5.18 -38.27 31.15
CA SER A 11 4.53 -38.81 32.34
C SER A 11 3.55 -37.82 32.95
N GLN A 12 2.62 -38.32 33.79
CA GLN A 12 1.69 -37.43 34.52
C GLN A 12 2.43 -36.43 35.43
N LEU A 13 3.58 -36.81 35.97
CA LEU A 13 4.38 -35.97 36.87
C LEU A 13 5.05 -34.83 36.09
N GLU A 14 5.64 -35.15 34.95
CA GLU A 14 6.26 -34.17 34.05
C GLU A 14 5.21 -33.18 33.55
N TYR A 15 4.06 -33.64 33.11
CA TYR A 15 2.97 -32.78 32.69
C TYR A 15 2.47 -31.82 33.78
N ARG A 16 2.32 -32.35 35.03
CA ARG A 16 1.98 -31.49 36.17
C ARG A 16 3.01 -30.38 36.38
N LYS A 17 4.27 -30.75 36.31
CA LYS A 17 5.37 -29.78 36.47
C LYS A 17 5.39 -28.73 35.39
N GLU A 18 5.19 -29.10 34.13
CA GLU A 18 5.05 -28.18 33.03
C GLU A 18 3.90 -27.19 33.23
N ILE A 19 2.71 -27.68 33.64
CA ILE A 19 1.55 -26.84 33.92
C ILE A 19 1.81 -25.90 35.11
N GLU A 20 2.45 -26.38 36.17
CA GLU A 20 2.80 -25.56 37.32
C GLU A 20 3.77 -24.42 36.91
N GLU A 21 4.79 -24.74 36.14
CA GLU A 21 5.75 -23.76 35.59
C GLU A 21 5.04 -22.73 34.68
N GLU A 22 4.12 -23.18 33.81
CA GLU A 22 3.33 -22.32 32.95
C GLU A 22 2.40 -21.38 33.73
N ILE A 23 1.74 -21.88 34.78
CA ILE A 23 0.87 -21.09 35.66
C ILE A 23 1.70 -20.02 36.39
N ILE A 24 2.85 -20.41 36.97
CA ILE A 24 3.75 -19.48 37.66
C ILE A 24 4.22 -18.40 36.67
N TYR A 25 4.68 -18.79 35.49
CA TYR A 25 5.14 -17.88 34.46
C TYR A 25 4.03 -16.90 34.01
N SER A 26 2.84 -17.43 33.71
CA SER A 26 1.70 -16.63 33.29
C SER A 26 1.23 -15.65 34.40
N HIS A 27 1.24 -16.10 35.67
CA HIS A 27 0.93 -15.24 36.82
C HIS A 27 1.97 -14.10 36.95
N MET A 28 3.24 -14.41 36.84
CA MET A 28 4.32 -13.41 36.90
C MET A 28 4.20 -12.38 35.74
N LEU A 29 3.84 -12.83 34.54
CA LEU A 29 3.59 -11.94 33.41
C LEU A 29 2.34 -11.07 33.61
N SER A 30 1.24 -11.65 34.10
CA SER A 30 -0.02 -10.93 34.31
C SER A 30 0.11 -9.82 35.36
N THR A 31 0.87 -10.07 36.43
CA THR A 31 1.14 -9.10 37.49
C THR A 31 1.90 -7.89 36.94
N ARG A 32 2.76 -8.11 35.93
CA ARG A 32 3.51 -7.02 35.27
C ARG A 32 2.68 -6.20 34.27
N ARG A 33 1.78 -6.86 33.51
CA ARG A 33 0.94 -6.19 32.50
C ARG A 33 -0.02 -5.16 33.10
N ARG A 34 -0.22 -5.14 34.41
CA ARG A 34 -1.04 -4.14 35.10
C ARG A 34 -0.39 -2.74 35.20
N LEU A 35 0.89 -2.62 34.89
CA LEU A 35 1.51 -1.31 34.75
C LEU A 35 0.98 -0.65 33.48
N LYS A 36 0.01 0.25 33.61
CA LYS A 36 -0.41 1.13 32.50
C LYS A 36 0.82 1.89 32.03
N VAL A 37 1.21 1.67 30.78
CA VAL A 37 2.26 2.48 30.14
C VAL A 37 1.62 3.84 29.83
N ASP A 38 1.96 4.84 30.62
CA ASP A 38 1.56 6.21 30.34
C ASP A 38 2.50 6.80 29.28
N ILE A 39 1.93 7.09 28.12
CA ILE A 39 2.66 7.68 26.99
C ILE A 39 2.25 9.13 26.89
N SER A 40 3.16 10.02 27.31
CA SER A 40 2.89 11.45 27.25
C SER A 40 2.80 11.94 25.79
N PRO A 41 1.99 12.99 25.53
CA PRO A 41 1.88 13.59 24.19
C PRO A 41 3.21 14.00 23.60
N GLU A 42 4.14 14.51 24.43
CA GLU A 42 5.48 14.92 23.98
C GLU A 42 6.29 13.75 23.44
N LYS A 43 6.15 12.55 24.01
CA LYS A 43 6.81 11.32 23.48
C LYS A 43 6.26 10.94 22.12
N VAL A 44 4.96 11.09 21.91
CA VAL A 44 4.29 10.84 20.63
C VAL A 44 4.80 11.81 19.56
N GLU A 45 4.85 13.10 19.86
CA GLU A 45 5.38 14.12 18.96
C GLU A 45 6.86 13.89 18.62
N LEU A 46 7.67 13.57 19.62
CA LEU A 46 9.09 13.29 19.42
C LEU A 46 9.29 12.06 18.55
N TYR A 47 8.50 11.00 18.76
CA TYR A 47 8.53 9.80 17.93
C TYR A 47 8.15 10.11 16.49
N TYR A 48 7.06 10.87 16.28
CA TYR A 48 6.61 11.30 14.97
C TYR A 48 7.70 12.08 14.24
N LYS A 49 8.28 13.10 14.87
CA LYS A 49 9.36 13.92 14.28
C LYS A 49 10.59 13.09 13.92
N LYS A 50 11.02 12.17 14.80
CA LYS A 50 12.17 11.29 14.56
C LYS A 50 11.91 10.26 13.46
N ASN A 51 10.67 9.83 13.29
CA ASN A 51 10.29 8.78 12.37
C ASN A 51 9.40 9.28 11.23
N ILE A 52 9.48 10.57 10.88
CA ILE A 52 8.62 11.20 9.87
C ILE A 52 8.61 10.43 8.53
N ASN A 53 9.72 9.81 8.17
CA ASN A 53 9.85 9.00 6.97
C ASN A 53 8.97 7.73 6.97
N LYS A 54 8.56 7.21 8.16
CA LYS A 54 7.63 6.07 8.25
C LYS A 54 6.21 6.46 7.84
N PHE A 55 5.89 7.76 7.89
CA PHE A 55 4.56 8.31 7.66
C PHE A 55 4.44 9.01 6.31
N LYS A 56 5.41 8.79 5.40
CA LYS A 56 5.34 9.31 4.03
C LYS A 56 4.13 8.77 3.30
N THR A 57 3.45 9.67 2.59
CA THR A 57 2.41 9.33 1.64
C THR A 57 2.94 9.53 0.24
N GLU A 58 2.70 8.56 -0.62
CA GLU A 58 3.03 8.69 -2.04
C GLU A 58 2.02 9.62 -2.72
N GLU A 59 2.48 10.30 -3.75
CA GLU A 59 1.59 11.04 -4.62
C GLU A 59 0.65 10.08 -5.34
N LYS A 60 -0.64 10.44 -5.40
CA LYS A 60 -1.66 9.66 -6.10
C LYS A 60 -2.52 10.55 -6.98
N ILE A 61 -2.96 9.99 -8.10
CA ILE A 61 -3.79 10.66 -9.07
C ILE A 61 -4.97 9.77 -9.47
N GLN A 62 -6.15 10.36 -9.58
CA GLN A 62 -7.30 9.73 -10.24
C GLN A 62 -7.37 10.23 -11.67
N LEU A 63 -7.37 9.32 -12.61
CA LEU A 63 -7.33 9.63 -14.03
C LEU A 63 -8.68 9.44 -14.70
N GLY A 64 -8.98 10.35 -15.60
CA GLY A 64 -9.93 10.15 -16.68
C GLY A 64 -9.14 9.88 -17.97
N GLU A 65 -9.62 8.96 -18.80
CA GLU A 65 -8.94 8.47 -19.98
C GLU A 65 -9.86 8.47 -21.21
N ILE A 66 -9.36 8.96 -22.32
CA ILE A 66 -9.93 8.72 -23.65
C ILE A 66 -8.83 8.11 -24.50
N ALA A 67 -9.04 6.90 -25.01
CA ALA A 67 -8.09 6.22 -25.86
C ALA A 67 -8.69 5.93 -27.23
N PHE A 68 -7.88 6.12 -28.27
CA PHE A 68 -8.16 5.78 -29.67
C PHE A 68 -7.15 4.70 -30.07
N SER A 69 -7.62 3.46 -30.13
CA SER A 69 -6.76 2.31 -30.47
C SER A 69 -6.78 2.05 -31.96
N GLN A 70 -5.66 1.61 -32.50
CA GLN A 70 -5.54 1.15 -33.88
C GLN A 70 -6.24 -0.21 -34.03
N ILE A 71 -7.50 -0.23 -34.49
CA ILE A 71 -8.33 -1.44 -34.58
C ILE A 71 -8.15 -2.10 -35.95
N ALA A 72 -8.30 -1.33 -37.03
CA ALA A 72 -8.26 -1.83 -38.41
C ALA A 72 -7.01 -1.35 -39.17
N GLY A 73 -5.92 -1.02 -38.45
CA GLY A 73 -4.69 -0.56 -39.07
C GLY A 73 -4.72 0.91 -39.52
N GLU A 74 -5.58 1.73 -38.86
CA GLU A 74 -5.67 3.16 -39.13
C GLU A 74 -4.32 3.83 -38.98
N PRO A 75 -3.96 4.79 -39.87
CA PRO A 75 -2.74 5.56 -39.73
C PRO A 75 -2.74 6.37 -38.43
N GLU A 76 -1.56 6.52 -37.81
CA GLU A 76 -1.35 7.34 -36.63
C GLU A 76 -1.95 8.75 -36.75
N THR A 77 -1.79 9.35 -37.95
CA THR A 77 -2.32 10.68 -38.25
C THR A 77 -3.84 10.78 -38.09
N VAL A 78 -4.59 9.73 -38.42
CA VAL A 78 -6.05 9.69 -38.27
C VAL A 78 -6.44 9.65 -36.79
N LEU A 79 -5.76 8.83 -35.98
CA LEU A 79 -6.00 8.74 -34.55
C LEU A 79 -5.67 10.07 -33.84
N LEU A 80 -4.56 10.71 -34.22
CA LEU A 80 -4.20 12.04 -33.72
C LEU A 80 -5.24 13.11 -34.10
N GLN A 81 -5.75 13.11 -35.34
CA GLN A 81 -6.78 14.04 -35.76
C GLN A 81 -8.08 13.86 -34.96
N GLN A 82 -8.50 12.60 -34.72
CA GLN A 82 -9.65 12.31 -33.88
C GLN A 82 -9.44 12.83 -32.43
N ALA A 83 -8.28 12.60 -31.87
CA ALA A 83 -7.93 13.06 -30.52
C ALA A 83 -7.90 14.59 -30.42
N HIS A 84 -7.33 15.27 -31.41
CA HIS A 84 -7.31 16.74 -31.46
C HIS A 84 -8.72 17.33 -31.59
N LYS A 85 -9.59 16.71 -32.38
CA LYS A 85 -10.99 17.12 -32.51
C LYS A 85 -11.70 17.03 -31.14
N VAL A 86 -11.51 15.93 -30.41
CA VAL A 86 -12.10 15.75 -29.09
C VAL A 86 -11.56 16.78 -28.08
N ILE A 87 -10.26 17.07 -28.10
CA ILE A 87 -9.70 18.14 -27.25
C ILE A 87 -10.29 19.51 -27.60
N LYS A 88 -10.47 19.82 -28.89
CA LYS A 88 -11.11 21.06 -29.31
C LYS A 88 -12.54 21.13 -28.78
N ASP A 89 -13.31 20.07 -28.97
CA ASP A 89 -14.68 19.95 -28.46
C ASP A 89 -14.77 20.21 -26.93
N ILE A 90 -13.81 19.66 -26.17
CA ILE A 90 -13.75 19.86 -24.72
C ILE A 90 -13.39 21.32 -24.37
N LYS A 91 -12.45 21.92 -25.10
CA LYS A 91 -12.09 23.34 -24.93
C LYS A 91 -13.25 24.28 -25.27
N ASP A 92 -14.08 23.89 -26.24
CA ASP A 92 -15.29 24.61 -26.64
C ASP A 92 -16.47 24.37 -25.66
N GLY A 93 -16.22 23.72 -24.50
CA GLY A 93 -17.16 23.57 -23.39
C GLY A 93 -17.85 22.23 -23.27
N LYS A 94 -17.55 21.22 -24.11
CA LYS A 94 -18.10 19.88 -23.95
C LYS A 94 -17.51 19.19 -22.71
N ASN A 95 -18.33 18.41 -22.01
CA ASN A 95 -17.88 17.68 -20.84
C ASN A 95 -16.91 16.55 -21.24
N PHE A 96 -15.81 16.39 -20.50
CA PHE A 96 -14.86 15.31 -20.70
C PHE A 96 -15.51 13.92 -20.58
N LYS A 97 -16.43 13.73 -19.63
CA LYS A 97 -17.12 12.45 -19.40
C LYS A 97 -17.95 12.05 -20.62
N ASP A 98 -18.69 13.01 -21.20
CA ASP A 98 -19.49 12.76 -22.40
C ASP A 98 -18.62 12.47 -23.62
N ALA A 99 -17.49 13.19 -23.72
CA ALA A 99 -16.51 12.95 -24.78
C ALA A 99 -15.87 11.54 -24.65
N ALA A 100 -15.57 11.11 -23.43
CA ALA A 100 -15.03 9.78 -23.16
C ALA A 100 -16.03 8.67 -23.50
N LEU A 101 -17.28 8.83 -23.09
CA LEU A 101 -18.35 7.87 -23.38
C LEU A 101 -18.61 7.74 -24.88
N LYS A 102 -18.58 8.86 -25.62
CA LYS A 102 -18.87 8.91 -27.05
C LYS A 102 -17.71 8.39 -27.90
N ASN A 103 -16.49 8.80 -27.60
CA ASN A 103 -15.34 8.61 -28.50
C ASN A 103 -14.31 7.60 -27.95
N GLY A 104 -14.33 7.32 -26.66
CA GLY A 104 -13.35 6.42 -26.05
C GLY A 104 -13.51 4.98 -26.51
N GLN A 105 -12.37 4.29 -26.66
CA GLN A 105 -12.28 2.86 -26.98
C GLN A 105 -11.59 2.09 -25.85
N SER A 106 -11.37 2.75 -24.71
CA SER A 106 -10.70 2.15 -23.54
C SER A 106 -11.66 1.27 -22.75
N PRO A 107 -11.13 0.38 -21.89
CA PRO A 107 -11.96 -0.39 -20.95
C PRO A 107 -12.78 0.49 -20.00
N PHE A 108 -12.38 1.77 -19.83
CA PHE A 108 -13.04 2.72 -18.94
C PHE A 108 -14.16 3.54 -19.62
N ARG A 109 -14.44 3.29 -20.91
CA ARG A 109 -15.49 4.00 -21.65
C ARG A 109 -16.84 4.03 -20.93
N GLU A 110 -17.31 2.86 -20.48
CA GLU A 110 -18.59 2.73 -19.76
C GLU A 110 -18.65 3.51 -18.45
N LYS A 111 -17.47 3.78 -17.86
CA LYS A 111 -17.30 4.65 -16.68
C LYS A 111 -17.02 6.10 -17.05
N SER A 112 -17.37 6.51 -18.29
CA SER A 112 -17.06 7.86 -18.79
C SER A 112 -15.58 8.22 -18.73
N GLY A 113 -14.74 7.23 -18.93
CA GLY A 113 -13.27 7.34 -18.91
C GLY A 113 -12.63 7.29 -17.52
N ASP A 114 -13.40 7.28 -16.44
CA ASP A 114 -12.87 7.31 -15.07
C ASP A 114 -12.28 5.95 -14.67
N TRP A 115 -11.03 5.96 -14.17
CA TRP A 115 -10.38 4.76 -13.64
C TRP A 115 -11.02 4.30 -12.32
N GLY A 116 -11.72 5.20 -11.60
CA GLY A 116 -12.44 4.90 -10.37
C GLY A 116 -11.57 4.66 -9.15
N VAL A 117 -10.25 4.79 -9.28
CA VAL A 117 -9.27 4.58 -8.22
C VAL A 117 -8.16 5.63 -8.28
N MET A 118 -7.62 5.96 -7.10
CA MET A 118 -6.40 6.74 -6.99
C MET A 118 -5.19 5.84 -7.16
N VAL A 119 -4.34 6.14 -8.14
CA VAL A 119 -3.13 5.36 -8.44
C VAL A 119 -1.86 6.15 -8.15
N SER A 120 -0.85 5.47 -7.65
CA SER A 120 0.50 6.01 -7.50
C SER A 120 1.29 5.84 -8.81
N GLU A 121 2.43 6.52 -8.90
CA GLU A 121 3.31 6.42 -10.08
C GLU A 121 3.72 4.97 -10.39
N ARG A 122 3.95 4.15 -9.35
CA ARG A 122 4.40 2.75 -9.49
C ARG A 122 3.33 1.81 -10.02
N GLU A 123 2.05 2.16 -9.84
CA GLU A 123 0.91 1.35 -10.26
C GLU A 123 0.59 1.52 -11.74
N ILE A 124 1.09 2.58 -12.39
CA ILE A 124 0.92 2.81 -13.82
C ILE A 124 2.05 2.11 -14.59
N ARG A 125 1.70 1.09 -15.35
CA ARG A 125 2.67 0.26 -16.09
C ARG A 125 3.29 0.99 -17.27
N SER A 126 2.48 1.70 -18.11
CA SER A 126 3.01 2.45 -19.25
C SER A 126 3.80 3.65 -18.79
N HIS A 127 5.04 3.75 -19.29
CA HIS A 127 5.92 4.88 -19.02
C HIS A 127 5.33 6.19 -19.54
N GLU A 128 4.75 6.16 -20.73
CA GLU A 128 4.17 7.32 -21.41
C GLU A 128 2.96 7.84 -20.63
N ILE A 129 2.04 6.95 -20.26
CA ILE A 129 0.85 7.31 -19.45
C ILE A 129 1.29 7.87 -18.10
N ARG A 130 2.22 7.22 -17.42
CA ARG A 130 2.76 7.67 -16.13
C ARG A 130 3.37 9.06 -16.22
N LYS A 131 4.25 9.30 -17.19
CA LYS A 131 4.91 10.59 -17.41
C LYS A 131 3.89 11.71 -17.65
N GLN A 132 2.88 11.45 -18.50
CA GLN A 132 1.84 12.44 -18.79
C GLN A 132 0.92 12.66 -17.58
N ALA A 133 0.47 11.58 -16.91
CA ALA A 133 -0.41 11.67 -15.77
C ALA A 133 0.16 12.55 -14.65
N PHE A 134 1.40 12.28 -14.25
CA PHE A 134 2.03 13.00 -13.12
C PHE A 134 2.55 14.41 -13.49
N SER A 135 2.52 14.79 -14.79
CA SER A 135 2.74 16.17 -15.20
C SER A 135 1.49 17.06 -15.08
N LEU A 136 0.28 16.47 -14.99
CA LEU A 136 -0.97 17.19 -14.96
C LEU A 136 -1.30 17.71 -13.55
N LYS A 137 -1.82 18.93 -13.46
CA LYS A 137 -2.47 19.44 -12.24
C LYS A 137 -3.90 18.93 -12.16
N LYS A 138 -4.49 18.93 -10.96
CA LYS A 138 -5.91 18.58 -10.77
C LYS A 138 -6.80 19.39 -11.71
N GLY A 139 -7.65 18.70 -12.46
CA GLY A 139 -8.57 19.26 -13.46
C GLY A 139 -7.94 19.45 -14.84
N GLU A 140 -6.62 19.36 -14.98
CA GLU A 140 -5.91 19.57 -16.24
C GLU A 140 -6.06 18.37 -17.19
N ILE A 141 -6.03 18.65 -18.49
CA ILE A 141 -6.14 17.66 -19.57
C ILE A 141 -4.83 17.67 -20.36
N SER A 142 -4.31 16.50 -20.67
CA SER A 142 -3.10 16.34 -21.50
C SER A 142 -3.34 16.74 -22.94
N LYS A 143 -2.25 17.02 -23.66
CA LYS A 143 -2.26 16.95 -25.12
C LYS A 143 -2.41 15.47 -25.53
N PRO A 144 -2.89 15.18 -26.78
CA PRO A 144 -2.85 13.82 -27.29
C PRO A 144 -1.41 13.31 -27.33
N PHE A 145 -1.20 12.06 -26.91
CA PHE A 145 0.10 11.40 -26.98
C PHE A 145 -0.05 9.92 -27.37
N ILE A 146 1.01 9.39 -27.93
CA ILE A 146 1.03 8.01 -28.46
C ILE A 146 1.55 7.08 -27.37
N VAL A 147 0.94 5.92 -27.28
CA VAL A 147 1.36 4.80 -26.43
C VAL A 147 1.49 3.55 -27.29
N ASN A 148 2.63 2.89 -27.20
CA ASN A 148 2.82 1.58 -27.83
C ASN A 148 2.05 0.52 -27.06
N ILE A 149 1.22 -0.24 -27.76
CA ILE A 149 0.46 -1.33 -27.16
C ILE A 149 1.39 -2.52 -26.95
N LEU A 150 1.46 -2.99 -25.72
CA LEU A 150 2.21 -4.18 -25.36
C LEU A 150 1.30 -5.40 -25.42
N GLU A 151 1.82 -6.51 -25.95
CA GLU A 151 1.12 -7.79 -25.95
C GLU A 151 1.97 -8.88 -25.28
N ARG A 152 1.29 -9.87 -24.74
CA ARG A 152 1.96 -11.06 -24.21
C ARG A 152 2.22 -12.02 -25.35
N LYS A 153 3.49 -12.33 -25.58
CA LYS A 153 3.92 -13.31 -26.59
C LYS A 153 3.65 -14.75 -26.11
N PRO A 154 3.63 -15.72 -27.05
CA PRO A 154 3.44 -17.14 -26.70
C PRO A 154 4.47 -17.69 -25.71
N ASP A 155 5.67 -17.13 -25.67
CA ASP A 155 6.75 -17.49 -24.72
C ASP A 155 6.55 -16.90 -23.32
N GLY A 156 5.44 -16.17 -23.10
CA GLY A 156 5.11 -15.51 -21.84
C GLY A 156 5.76 -14.14 -21.63
N SER A 157 6.69 -13.73 -22.51
CA SER A 157 7.30 -12.40 -22.48
C SER A 157 6.30 -11.31 -22.90
N VAL A 158 6.54 -10.07 -22.47
CA VAL A 158 5.77 -8.90 -22.89
C VAL A 158 6.60 -8.13 -23.90
N GLY A 159 6.06 -7.86 -25.07
CA GLY A 159 6.72 -7.12 -26.13
C GLY A 159 5.80 -6.12 -26.81
N ASN A 160 6.38 -5.30 -27.68
CA ASN A 160 5.62 -4.37 -28.50
C ASN A 160 4.79 -5.16 -29.53
N SER A 161 3.47 -4.89 -29.58
CA SER A 161 2.57 -5.51 -30.57
C SER A 161 2.70 -4.96 -31.99
N GLY A 162 3.48 -3.86 -32.15
CA GLY A 162 3.51 -3.07 -33.38
C GLY A 162 2.29 -2.17 -33.57
N LYS A 163 1.32 -2.20 -32.64
CA LYS A 163 0.14 -1.34 -32.63
C LYS A 163 0.33 -0.16 -31.68
N ILE A 164 -0.35 0.94 -32.01
CA ILE A 164 -0.35 2.15 -31.18
C ILE A 164 -1.76 2.49 -30.71
N ALA A 165 -1.83 3.29 -29.67
CA ALA A 165 -3.03 4.00 -29.30
C ALA A 165 -2.70 5.45 -28.96
N VAL A 166 -3.63 6.37 -29.27
CA VAL A 166 -3.53 7.79 -28.88
C VAL A 166 -4.36 8.01 -27.65
N TYR A 167 -3.76 8.57 -26.61
CA TYR A 167 -4.38 8.83 -25.32
C TYR A 167 -4.59 10.32 -25.08
N ILE A 168 -5.67 10.64 -24.40
CA ILE A 168 -5.95 11.90 -23.74
C ILE A 168 -6.23 11.58 -22.28
N LEU A 169 -5.50 12.17 -21.36
CA LEU A 169 -5.70 12.01 -19.94
C LEU A 169 -6.24 13.29 -19.31
N LYS A 170 -7.04 13.12 -18.27
CA LYS A 170 -7.48 14.21 -17.38
C LYS A 170 -7.17 13.80 -15.94
N ALA A 171 -6.56 14.69 -15.19
CA ALA A 171 -6.39 14.51 -13.75
C ALA A 171 -7.72 14.87 -13.07
N LEU A 172 -8.51 13.87 -12.68
CA LEU A 172 -9.79 14.08 -12.01
C LEU A 172 -9.60 14.53 -10.57
N ASP A 173 -8.65 13.87 -9.88
CA ASP A 173 -8.20 14.23 -8.54
C ASP A 173 -6.71 13.94 -8.38
N ARG A 174 -6.05 14.62 -7.43
CA ARG A 174 -4.62 14.47 -7.16
C ARG A 174 -4.34 14.74 -5.70
N THR A 175 -3.66 13.80 -5.06
CA THR A 175 -3.12 13.95 -3.71
C THR A 175 -1.61 14.02 -3.81
N LEU A 176 -1.03 15.12 -3.34
CA LEU A 176 0.42 15.30 -3.37
C LEU A 176 1.13 14.38 -2.38
N ALA A 177 2.37 14.05 -2.68
CA ALA A 177 3.24 13.37 -1.74
C ALA A 177 3.41 14.23 -0.48
N GLY A 178 3.43 13.59 0.68
CA GLY A 178 3.54 14.28 1.94
C GLY A 178 3.80 13.33 3.10
N HIS A 179 3.24 13.67 4.25
CA HIS A 179 3.26 12.83 5.44
C HIS A 179 1.85 12.80 6.04
N LYS A 180 1.46 11.65 6.56
CA LYS A 180 0.22 11.55 7.34
C LYS A 180 0.32 12.49 8.55
N PRO A 181 -0.70 13.31 8.81
CA PRO A 181 -0.70 14.19 9.98
C PRO A 181 -0.63 13.38 11.28
N LEU A 182 -0.06 13.99 12.32
CA LEU A 182 0.12 13.32 13.62
C LEU A 182 -1.17 12.73 14.17
N ASP A 183 -2.29 13.43 13.99
CA ASP A 183 -3.58 12.99 14.54
C ASP A 183 -4.07 11.69 13.93
N GLU A 184 -3.80 11.46 12.62
CA GLU A 184 -4.16 10.20 11.97
C GLU A 184 -3.30 9.01 12.44
N VAL A 185 -2.06 9.25 12.83
CA VAL A 185 -1.11 8.20 13.20
C VAL A 185 -0.85 8.13 14.71
N ARG A 186 -1.46 9.02 15.50
CA ARG A 186 -1.29 9.08 16.95
C ARG A 186 -1.49 7.73 17.63
N THR A 187 -2.62 7.09 17.39
CA THR A 187 -2.95 5.79 17.99
C THR A 187 -1.98 4.69 17.57
N GLN A 188 -1.49 4.75 16.33
CA GLN A 188 -0.46 3.81 15.86
C GLN A 188 0.85 4.03 16.63
N ILE A 189 1.29 5.28 16.77
CA ILE A 189 2.52 5.64 17.49
C ILE A 189 2.42 5.24 18.96
N GLU A 190 1.29 5.49 19.61
CA GLU A 190 1.06 5.10 21.00
C GLU A 190 1.19 3.58 21.19
N ARG A 191 0.65 2.78 20.27
CA ARG A 191 0.80 1.32 20.30
C ARG A 191 2.25 0.87 20.08
N GLU A 192 2.96 1.48 19.13
CA GLU A 192 4.37 1.18 18.88
C GLU A 192 5.22 1.51 20.11
N LEU A 193 5.03 2.70 20.72
CA LEU A 193 5.73 3.12 21.92
C LEU A 193 5.40 2.23 23.13
N ALA A 194 4.13 1.84 23.30
CA ALA A 194 3.73 0.91 24.36
C ALA A 194 4.45 -0.44 24.19
N SER A 195 4.47 -0.98 22.99
CA SER A 195 5.15 -2.24 22.68
C SER A 195 6.66 -2.15 22.94
N GLU A 196 7.31 -1.05 22.54
CA GLU A 196 8.74 -0.83 22.81
C GLU A 196 9.04 -0.77 24.30
N ILE A 197 8.22 -0.05 25.08
CA ILE A 197 8.37 0.08 26.54
C ILE A 197 8.16 -1.28 27.21
N GLU A 198 7.13 -2.03 26.79
CA GLU A 198 6.85 -3.37 27.30
C GLU A 198 8.01 -4.33 27.00
N ALA A 199 8.51 -4.34 25.76
CA ALA A 199 9.63 -5.18 25.35
C ALA A 199 10.91 -4.85 26.13
N LYS A 200 11.21 -3.54 26.31
CA LYS A 200 12.35 -3.08 27.10
C LYS A 200 12.21 -3.50 28.58
N SER A 201 11.04 -3.28 29.16
CA SER A 201 10.72 -3.66 30.53
C SER A 201 10.82 -5.17 30.73
N HIS A 202 10.32 -5.97 29.75
CA HIS A 202 10.43 -7.43 29.78
C HIS A 202 11.89 -7.89 29.74
N ARG A 203 12.71 -7.33 28.86
CA ARG A 203 14.14 -7.64 28.76
C ARG A 203 14.88 -7.29 30.05
N GLN A 204 14.63 -6.13 30.62
CA GLN A 204 15.23 -5.71 31.91
C GLN A 204 14.83 -6.64 33.05
N TRP A 205 13.60 -7.13 33.07
CA TRP A 205 13.13 -8.07 34.08
C TRP A 205 13.78 -9.45 33.91
N LEU A 206 13.85 -9.98 32.68
CA LEU A 206 14.56 -11.25 32.41
C LEU A 206 16.02 -11.15 32.84
N ASN A 207 16.68 -10.03 32.55
CA ASN A 207 18.07 -9.81 32.96
C ASN A 207 18.23 -9.76 34.49
N ARG A 208 17.26 -9.20 35.21
CA ARG A 208 17.23 -9.26 36.67
C ARG A 208 17.08 -10.72 37.16
N LEU A 209 16.07 -11.43 36.66
CA LEU A 209 15.86 -12.83 37.04
C LEU A 209 17.10 -13.69 36.77
N LYS A 210 17.74 -13.53 35.62
CA LYS A 210 18.98 -14.28 35.29
C LYS A 210 20.16 -13.97 36.20
N ARG A 211 20.23 -12.76 36.73
CA ARG A 211 21.29 -12.34 37.67
C ARG A 211 21.04 -12.83 39.09
N ASP A 212 19.76 -12.83 39.49
CA ASP A 212 19.35 -13.12 40.86
C ASP A 212 19.04 -14.63 41.08
N ALA A 213 18.95 -15.42 39.98
CA ALA A 213 18.65 -16.87 40.02
C ALA A 213 19.77 -17.69 39.39
N TYR A 214 20.02 -18.87 39.95
CA TYR A 214 20.91 -19.85 39.31
C TYR A 214 20.20 -20.51 38.12
N VAL A 215 20.64 -20.18 36.89
CA VAL A 215 20.06 -20.72 35.67
C VAL A 215 20.92 -21.89 35.16
N ARG A 216 20.37 -23.10 35.21
CA ARG A 216 20.98 -24.29 34.58
C ARG A 216 20.30 -24.54 33.25
N VAL A 217 21.04 -24.43 32.15
CA VAL A 217 20.54 -24.76 30.81
C VAL A 217 20.93 -26.19 30.49
N THR A 218 19.96 -27.09 30.34
CA THR A 218 20.14 -28.44 29.84
C THR A 218 19.79 -28.44 28.36
N LEU A 219 20.76 -28.66 27.50
CA LEU A 219 20.49 -28.82 26.06
C LEU A 219 19.92 -30.23 25.85
N PRO A 220 18.85 -30.40 25.06
CA PRO A 220 18.41 -31.71 24.64
C PRO A 220 19.48 -32.41 23.84
N LYS A 221 19.69 -33.71 24.12
CA LYS A 221 20.60 -34.58 23.35
C LYS A 221 19.99 -34.90 21.99
#